data_44662c0d4b36943746aeb14685a2c414
#
_entry.id   44662c0d4b36943746aeb14685a2c414
#
_cell.length_a   1.000
_cell.length_b   1.000
_cell.length_c   1.000
_cell.angle_alpha   90.00
_cell.angle_beta   90.00
_cell.angle_gamma   90.00
#
_symmetry.space_group_name_H-M   'P 1'
#
loop_
_entity.id
_entity.type
_entity.pdbx_description
1 polymer ?
#
loop_
_entity_poly.entity_id
_entity_poly.type
_entity_poly.pdbx_seq_one_letter_code
_entity_poly.pdbx_strand_id
1 'polypeptide(L)'
;MTDVTAALLPALQPLAALADAAFDALVALSAGVAAGTKGPADLAAAPALRGLAGLPPVHEALVAVYLDCARLGTAGDDLAKALAPALPAGRAKAVAALLDEGRRALVAALEDGGFGPPEVVDVAWQRSTVVASRQRADARSLYVVTLTTRQPGGELTPLKFSATTEQLSSLVAELKQAVRQVEVLCE
;
A
#
# COMPACT_ATOMS: atom_id res chain seq x y z
N MET A 1 -2.65 -1.93 -19.45
CA MET A 1 -2.74 -3.31 -18.92
C MET A 1 -1.37 -3.68 -18.43
N THR A 2 -1.22 -3.98 -17.18
CA THR A 2 0.07 -4.34 -16.61
C THR A 2 0.45 -5.78 -16.99
N ASP A 3 1.75 -6.00 -17.02
CA ASP A 3 2.36 -7.33 -17.20
C ASP A 3 1.85 -8.34 -16.16
N VAL A 4 1.56 -7.86 -14.93
CA VAL A 4 1.05 -8.67 -13.81
C VAL A 4 -0.35 -9.19 -14.08
N THR A 5 -1.29 -8.34 -14.50
CA THR A 5 -2.68 -8.76 -14.80
C THR A 5 -2.70 -9.76 -15.95
N ALA A 6 -1.87 -9.55 -16.98
CA ALA A 6 -1.77 -10.50 -18.11
C ALA A 6 -1.21 -11.86 -17.68
N ALA A 7 -0.22 -11.88 -16.79
CA ALA A 7 0.38 -13.11 -16.27
C ALA A 7 -0.61 -13.94 -15.40
N LEU A 8 -1.58 -13.28 -14.75
CA LEU A 8 -2.54 -13.92 -13.87
C LEU A 8 -3.81 -14.44 -14.58
N LEU A 9 -4.05 -14.05 -15.84
CA LEU A 9 -5.23 -14.49 -16.60
C LEU A 9 -5.42 -16.02 -16.63
N PRO A 10 -4.39 -16.86 -16.80
CA PRO A 10 -4.56 -18.31 -16.77
C PRO A 10 -5.08 -18.83 -15.44
N ALA A 11 -4.65 -18.22 -14.31
CA ALA A 11 -5.09 -18.60 -12.98
C ALA A 11 -6.57 -18.22 -12.71
N LEU A 12 -7.12 -17.27 -13.46
CA LEU A 12 -8.51 -16.82 -13.34
C LEU A 12 -9.50 -17.63 -14.21
N GLN A 13 -9.02 -18.44 -15.15
CA GLN A 13 -9.89 -19.26 -16.02
C GLN A 13 -10.90 -20.14 -15.26
N PRO A 14 -10.54 -20.78 -14.11
CA PRO A 14 -11.51 -21.58 -13.36
C PRO A 14 -12.74 -20.81 -12.89
N LEU A 15 -12.67 -19.48 -12.75
CA LEU A 15 -13.83 -18.64 -12.41
C LEU A 15 -14.96 -18.74 -13.44
N ALA A 16 -14.64 -19.00 -14.70
CA ALA A 16 -15.65 -19.12 -15.76
C ALA A 16 -16.55 -20.35 -15.59
N ALA A 17 -16.09 -21.39 -14.88
CA ALA A 17 -16.83 -22.65 -14.68
C ALA A 17 -17.51 -22.72 -13.30
N LEU A 18 -17.31 -21.78 -12.39
CA LEU A 18 -17.95 -21.78 -11.07
C LEU A 18 -19.46 -21.53 -11.17
N ALA A 19 -20.23 -22.11 -10.24
CA ALA A 19 -21.62 -21.73 -10.05
C ALA A 19 -21.71 -20.25 -9.59
N ASP A 20 -22.79 -19.56 -9.95
CA ASP A 20 -22.89 -18.09 -9.70
C ASP A 20 -22.75 -17.74 -8.23
N ALA A 21 -23.40 -18.49 -7.31
CA ALA A 21 -23.27 -18.26 -5.88
C ALA A 21 -21.83 -18.44 -5.36
N ALA A 22 -21.07 -19.38 -5.91
CA ALA A 22 -19.68 -19.61 -5.56
C ALA A 22 -18.76 -18.53 -6.17
N PHE A 23 -19.04 -18.11 -7.39
CA PHE A 23 -18.35 -17.01 -8.05
C PHE A 23 -18.51 -15.72 -7.25
N ASP A 24 -19.75 -15.31 -6.95
CA ASP A 24 -20.02 -14.07 -6.22
C ASP A 24 -19.36 -14.07 -4.82
N ALA A 25 -19.45 -15.20 -4.10
CA ALA A 25 -18.81 -15.34 -2.80
C ALA A 25 -17.29 -15.24 -2.88
N LEU A 26 -16.66 -15.89 -3.86
CA LEU A 26 -15.20 -15.87 -4.01
C LEU A 26 -14.69 -14.48 -4.38
N VAL A 27 -15.35 -13.81 -5.33
CA VAL A 27 -14.96 -12.48 -5.80
C VAL A 27 -15.14 -11.44 -4.69
N ALA A 28 -16.27 -11.47 -3.96
CA ALA A 28 -16.52 -10.59 -2.82
C ALA A 28 -15.55 -10.82 -1.65
N LEU A 29 -15.19 -12.09 -1.39
CA LEU A 29 -14.17 -12.41 -0.39
C LEU A 29 -12.78 -11.90 -0.79
N SER A 30 -12.40 -12.12 -2.06
CA SER A 30 -11.09 -11.68 -2.56
C SER A 30 -10.97 -10.16 -2.53
N ALA A 31 -12.01 -9.43 -2.90
CA ALA A 31 -12.05 -7.97 -2.78
C ALA A 31 -11.95 -7.52 -1.31
N GLY A 32 -12.65 -8.20 -0.39
CA GLY A 32 -12.58 -7.92 1.05
C GLY A 32 -11.21 -8.20 1.66
N VAL A 33 -10.53 -9.26 1.24
CA VAL A 33 -9.15 -9.56 1.68
C VAL A 33 -8.18 -8.52 1.13
N ALA A 34 -8.29 -8.15 -0.14
CA ALA A 34 -7.46 -7.10 -0.74
C ALA A 34 -7.66 -5.74 -0.05
N ALA A 35 -8.89 -5.43 0.39
CA ALA A 35 -9.21 -4.22 1.14
C ALA A 35 -8.90 -4.30 2.65
N GLY A 36 -8.33 -5.40 3.14
CA GLY A 36 -8.01 -5.59 4.56
C GLY A 36 -9.23 -5.74 5.49
N THR A 37 -10.45 -5.86 4.93
CA THR A 37 -11.69 -6.00 5.71
C THR A 37 -12.03 -7.43 6.08
N LYS A 38 -11.42 -8.41 5.41
CA LYS A 38 -11.56 -9.84 5.65
C LYS A 38 -10.21 -10.52 5.74
N GLY A 39 -10.17 -11.68 6.41
CA GLY A 39 -8.96 -12.48 6.54
C GLY A 39 -8.95 -13.69 5.60
N PRO A 40 -7.79 -14.31 5.34
CA PRO A 40 -7.69 -15.51 4.52
C PRO A 40 -8.46 -16.71 5.12
N ALA A 41 -8.74 -16.71 6.43
CA ALA A 41 -9.55 -17.73 7.09
C ALA A 41 -11.03 -17.71 6.66
N ASP A 42 -11.54 -16.56 6.20
CA ASP A 42 -12.92 -16.41 5.73
C ASP A 42 -13.18 -17.21 4.47
N LEU A 43 -12.14 -17.51 3.66
CA LEU A 43 -12.24 -18.35 2.50
C LEU A 43 -12.67 -19.79 2.87
N ALA A 44 -12.10 -20.35 3.92
CA ALA A 44 -12.43 -21.67 4.41
C ALA A 44 -13.80 -21.72 5.14
N ALA A 45 -14.22 -20.58 5.70
CA ALA A 45 -15.48 -20.44 6.42
C ALA A 45 -16.70 -20.30 5.49
N ALA A 46 -16.51 -19.84 4.24
CA ALA A 46 -17.60 -19.53 3.32
C ALA A 46 -18.38 -20.79 2.88
N PRO A 47 -19.70 -20.89 3.17
CA PRO A 47 -20.46 -22.09 2.86
C PRO A 47 -20.55 -22.40 1.36
N ALA A 48 -20.63 -21.36 0.53
CA ALA A 48 -20.72 -21.49 -0.93
C ALA A 48 -19.44 -22.02 -1.59
N LEU A 49 -18.31 -21.99 -0.88
CA LEU A 49 -17.00 -22.40 -1.36
C LEU A 49 -16.55 -23.77 -0.83
N ARG A 50 -17.33 -24.35 0.09
CA ARG A 50 -16.98 -25.65 0.72
C ARG A 50 -16.92 -26.77 -0.30
N GLY A 51 -15.85 -27.55 -0.26
CA GLY A 51 -15.66 -28.72 -1.12
C GLY A 51 -15.21 -28.42 -2.56
N LEU A 52 -15.02 -27.17 -2.91
CA LEU A 52 -14.44 -26.79 -4.21
C LEU A 52 -12.91 -26.86 -4.14
N ALA A 53 -12.30 -27.63 -5.05
CA ALA A 53 -10.85 -27.73 -5.18
C ALA A 53 -10.30 -26.57 -6.03
N GLY A 54 -9.04 -26.20 -5.79
CA GLY A 54 -8.33 -25.23 -6.64
C GLY A 54 -8.71 -23.76 -6.41
N LEU A 55 -9.43 -23.43 -5.32
CA LEU A 55 -9.81 -22.06 -4.98
C LEU A 55 -8.65 -21.16 -4.50
N PRO A 56 -7.67 -21.67 -3.71
CA PRO A 56 -6.60 -20.81 -3.20
C PRO A 56 -5.83 -20.03 -4.28
N PRO A 57 -5.33 -20.67 -5.37
CA PRO A 57 -4.62 -19.92 -6.41
C PRO A 57 -5.50 -18.93 -7.16
N VAL A 58 -6.78 -19.21 -7.32
CA VAL A 58 -7.75 -18.29 -7.95
C VAL A 58 -8.00 -17.09 -7.05
N HIS A 59 -8.16 -17.33 -5.75
CA HIS A 59 -8.31 -16.29 -4.75
C HIS A 59 -7.08 -15.36 -4.69
N GLU A 60 -5.88 -15.93 -4.61
CA GLU A 60 -4.62 -15.18 -4.62
C GLU A 60 -4.45 -14.34 -5.89
N ALA A 61 -4.80 -14.90 -7.05
CA ALA A 61 -4.78 -14.19 -8.32
C ALA A 61 -5.76 -13.01 -8.35
N LEU A 62 -6.99 -13.18 -7.82
CA LEU A 62 -7.96 -12.09 -7.71
C LEU A 62 -7.48 -10.98 -6.76
N VAL A 63 -6.94 -11.33 -5.59
CA VAL A 63 -6.38 -10.37 -4.63
C VAL A 63 -5.25 -9.58 -5.29
N ALA A 64 -4.33 -10.26 -5.98
CA ALA A 64 -3.21 -9.61 -6.68
C ALA A 64 -3.71 -8.66 -7.78
N VAL A 65 -4.73 -9.04 -8.56
CA VAL A 65 -5.34 -8.18 -9.59
C VAL A 65 -5.98 -6.94 -8.97
N TYR A 66 -6.73 -7.07 -7.87
CA TYR A 66 -7.34 -5.93 -7.19
C TYR A 66 -6.30 -4.95 -6.66
N LEU A 67 -5.24 -5.45 -6.02
CA LEU A 67 -4.15 -4.62 -5.49
C LEU A 67 -3.36 -3.94 -6.62
N ASP A 68 -3.07 -4.64 -7.72
CA ASP A 68 -2.37 -4.06 -8.87
C ASP A 68 -3.20 -2.97 -9.56
N CYS A 69 -4.50 -3.19 -9.75
CA CYS A 69 -5.43 -2.19 -10.29
C CYS A 69 -5.56 -0.97 -9.38
N ALA A 70 -5.62 -1.17 -8.06
CA ALA A 70 -5.68 -0.07 -7.09
C ALA A 70 -4.39 0.76 -7.11
N ARG A 71 -3.22 0.11 -7.14
CA ARG A 71 -1.90 0.74 -7.22
C ARG A 71 -1.73 1.61 -8.46
N LEU A 72 -2.27 1.18 -9.59
CA LEU A 72 -2.14 1.85 -10.88
C LEU A 72 -3.28 2.79 -11.22
N GLY A 73 -4.30 2.86 -10.37
CA GLY A 73 -5.49 3.66 -10.63
C GLY A 73 -6.32 3.17 -11.82
N THR A 74 -6.20 1.88 -12.20
CA THR A 74 -6.92 1.30 -13.35
C THR A 74 -8.43 1.40 -13.14
N ALA A 75 -9.17 1.87 -14.16
CA ALA A 75 -10.64 1.94 -14.11
C ALA A 75 -11.27 0.54 -14.26
N GLY A 76 -12.46 0.35 -13.67
CA GLY A 76 -13.17 -0.92 -13.75
C GLY A 76 -13.43 -1.38 -15.19
N ASP A 77 -13.81 -0.46 -16.08
CA ASP A 77 -14.02 -0.76 -17.49
C ASP A 77 -12.77 -1.33 -18.19
N ASP A 78 -11.60 -0.83 -17.85
CA ASP A 78 -10.34 -1.32 -18.42
C ASP A 78 -9.97 -2.69 -17.85
N LEU A 79 -10.27 -2.93 -16.55
CA LEU A 79 -10.16 -4.26 -15.96
C LEU A 79 -11.12 -5.25 -16.63
N ALA A 80 -12.38 -4.87 -16.86
CA ALA A 80 -13.36 -5.74 -17.53
C ALA A 80 -12.89 -6.15 -18.95
N LYS A 81 -12.31 -5.21 -19.72
CA LYS A 81 -11.71 -5.50 -21.03
C LYS A 81 -10.52 -6.44 -20.91
N ALA A 82 -9.68 -6.24 -19.90
CA ALA A 82 -8.50 -7.08 -19.65
C ALA A 82 -8.87 -8.52 -19.27
N LEU A 83 -9.98 -8.71 -18.55
CA LEU A 83 -10.48 -10.04 -18.14
C LEU A 83 -11.29 -10.75 -19.22
N ALA A 84 -11.71 -10.08 -20.29
CA ALA A 84 -12.53 -10.65 -21.37
C ALA A 84 -11.96 -11.92 -22.01
N PRO A 85 -10.63 -12.13 -22.13
CA PRO A 85 -10.08 -13.39 -22.64
C PRO A 85 -10.27 -14.59 -21.70
N ALA A 86 -10.38 -14.34 -20.38
CA ALA A 86 -10.47 -15.39 -19.36
C ALA A 86 -11.89 -15.60 -18.84
N LEU A 87 -12.76 -14.56 -18.87
CA LEU A 87 -14.08 -14.58 -18.24
C LEU A 87 -15.18 -14.13 -19.22
N PRO A 88 -16.40 -14.69 -19.09
CA PRO A 88 -17.58 -14.17 -19.76
C PRO A 88 -17.82 -12.69 -19.38
N ALA A 89 -18.34 -11.89 -20.34
CA ALA A 89 -18.49 -10.45 -20.17
C ALA A 89 -19.26 -10.03 -18.90
N GLY A 90 -20.29 -10.79 -18.50
CA GLY A 90 -21.04 -10.53 -17.27
C GLY A 90 -20.18 -10.70 -16.01
N ARG A 91 -19.37 -11.75 -15.95
CA ARG A 91 -18.45 -12.02 -14.81
C ARG A 91 -17.30 -11.05 -14.77
N ALA A 92 -16.73 -10.68 -15.91
CA ALA A 92 -15.69 -9.66 -15.98
C ALA A 92 -16.20 -8.30 -15.44
N LYS A 93 -17.44 -7.92 -15.79
CA LYS A 93 -18.08 -6.70 -15.26
C LYS A 93 -18.35 -6.78 -13.76
N ALA A 94 -18.76 -7.94 -13.22
CA ALA A 94 -18.98 -8.11 -11.79
C ALA A 94 -17.68 -7.95 -10.99
N VAL A 95 -16.56 -8.50 -11.46
CA VAL A 95 -15.24 -8.29 -10.86
C VAL A 95 -14.85 -6.81 -10.90
N ALA A 96 -15.08 -6.14 -12.04
CA ALA A 96 -14.78 -4.72 -12.22
C ALA A 96 -15.61 -3.81 -11.30
N ALA A 97 -16.90 -4.10 -11.13
CA ALA A 97 -17.78 -3.33 -10.25
C ALA A 97 -17.29 -3.34 -8.80
N LEU A 98 -16.85 -4.49 -8.28
CA LEU A 98 -16.28 -4.60 -6.93
C LEU A 98 -14.95 -3.85 -6.77
N LEU A 99 -14.15 -3.73 -7.84
CA LEU A 99 -12.97 -2.85 -7.83
C LEU A 99 -13.37 -1.40 -7.63
N ASP A 100 -14.37 -0.91 -8.37
CA ASP A 100 -14.78 0.49 -8.29
C ASP A 100 -15.47 0.81 -6.96
N GLU A 101 -16.32 -0.10 -6.44
CA GLU A 101 -16.94 0.03 -5.12
C GLU A 101 -15.92 0.03 -3.99
N GLY A 102 -14.93 -0.88 -4.06
CA GLY A 102 -13.90 -1.08 -3.04
C GLY A 102 -12.69 -0.16 -3.17
N ARG A 103 -12.58 0.66 -4.21
CA ARG A 103 -11.37 1.42 -4.56
C ARG A 103 -10.77 2.19 -3.40
N ARG A 104 -11.57 2.92 -2.63
CA ARG A 104 -11.08 3.70 -1.48
C ARG A 104 -10.48 2.81 -0.39
N ALA A 105 -11.12 1.69 -0.09
CA ALA A 105 -10.63 0.75 0.91
C ALA A 105 -9.36 0.03 0.43
N LEU A 106 -9.27 -0.30 -0.87
CA LEU A 106 -8.08 -0.90 -1.47
C LEU A 106 -6.87 0.05 -1.43
N VAL A 107 -7.07 1.33 -1.73
CA VAL A 107 -6.00 2.34 -1.65
C VAL A 107 -5.56 2.52 -0.20
N ALA A 108 -6.50 2.64 0.75
CA ALA A 108 -6.18 2.71 2.17
C ALA A 108 -5.41 1.48 2.66
N ALA A 109 -5.81 0.27 2.24
CA ALA A 109 -5.10 -0.96 2.58
C ALA A 109 -3.68 -1.02 2.00
N LEU A 110 -3.45 -0.43 0.81
CA LEU A 110 -2.10 -0.30 0.24
C LEU A 110 -1.25 0.71 1.02
N GLU A 111 -1.84 1.81 1.48
CA GLU A 111 -1.19 2.81 2.31
C GLU A 111 -0.84 2.23 3.70
N ASP A 112 -1.76 1.48 4.31
CA ASP A 112 -1.56 0.81 5.60
C ASP A 112 -0.67 -0.44 5.50
N GLY A 113 -0.59 -1.07 4.33
CA GLY A 113 0.05 -2.37 4.09
C GLY A 113 1.57 -2.41 4.19
N GLY A 114 2.23 -1.33 4.54
CA GLY A 114 3.58 -1.37 5.07
C GLY A 114 4.73 -1.34 4.08
N PHE A 115 4.51 -1.04 2.84
CA PHE A 115 5.59 -0.95 1.84
C PHE A 115 6.09 0.47 1.57
N GLY A 116 5.59 1.47 2.28
CA GLY A 116 6.04 2.85 2.21
C GLY A 116 7.18 3.17 3.19
N PRO A 117 7.99 4.21 2.93
CA PRO A 117 8.90 4.75 3.94
C PRO A 117 8.10 5.28 5.15
N PRO A 118 8.71 5.30 6.35
CA PRO A 118 8.06 5.89 7.51
C PRO A 118 7.69 7.37 7.25
N GLU A 119 6.48 7.76 7.63
CA GLU A 119 6.00 9.13 7.51
C GLU A 119 6.42 9.95 8.74
N VAL A 120 6.99 11.14 8.54
CA VAL A 120 7.28 12.07 9.64
C VAL A 120 6.00 12.81 10.03
N VAL A 121 5.49 12.52 11.22
CA VAL A 121 4.23 13.10 11.73
C VAL A 121 4.45 14.27 12.69
N ASP A 122 5.63 14.35 13.34
CA ASP A 122 5.95 15.44 14.24
C ASP A 122 7.46 15.68 14.29
N VAL A 123 7.86 16.95 14.52
CA VAL A 123 9.24 17.38 14.64
C VAL A 123 9.39 18.25 15.89
N ALA A 124 10.14 17.75 16.86
CA ALA A 124 10.53 18.53 18.04
C ALA A 124 12.04 18.79 18.02
N TRP A 125 12.45 19.95 18.48
CA TRP A 125 13.88 20.27 18.59
C TRP A 125 14.20 21.01 19.88
N GLN A 126 15.42 20.82 20.36
CA GLN A 126 15.94 21.48 21.54
C GLN A 126 17.39 21.94 21.29
N ARG A 127 17.68 23.19 21.62
CA ARG A 127 19.05 23.70 21.59
C ARG A 127 19.74 23.33 22.89
N SER A 128 20.89 22.69 22.78
CA SER A 128 21.78 22.36 23.90
C SER A 128 23.09 23.11 23.72
N THR A 129 23.56 23.79 24.75
CA THR A 129 24.85 24.49 24.75
C THR A 129 25.80 23.76 25.68
N VAL A 130 26.89 23.24 25.14
CA VAL A 130 27.98 22.68 25.97
C VAL A 130 28.78 23.82 26.54
N VAL A 131 28.65 24.08 27.84
CA VAL A 131 29.22 25.25 28.51
C VAL A 131 30.69 25.04 28.89
N ALA A 132 31.12 23.82 29.14
CA ALA A 132 32.54 23.47 29.35
C ALA A 132 32.78 21.96 29.17
N SER A 133 33.91 21.61 28.55
CA SER A 133 34.55 20.31 28.65
C SER A 133 35.97 20.50 29.14
N ARG A 134 36.48 19.61 30.02
CA ARG A 134 37.86 19.68 30.53
C ARG A 134 38.95 19.69 29.47
N GLN A 135 38.59 19.45 28.20
CA GLN A 135 39.53 19.31 27.08
C GLN A 135 39.38 20.36 25.98
N ARG A 136 38.29 21.17 25.93
CA ARG A 136 38.11 22.25 24.96
C ARG A 136 37.24 23.37 25.53
N ALA A 137 37.74 24.59 25.42
CA ALA A 137 37.08 25.82 25.88
C ALA A 137 36.02 26.36 24.88
N ASP A 138 35.71 25.64 23.81
CA ASP A 138 34.77 26.11 22.78
C ASP A 138 33.33 25.74 23.15
N ALA A 139 32.56 26.76 23.51
CA ALA A 139 31.09 26.60 23.66
C ALA A 139 30.47 26.27 22.33
N ARG A 140 30.04 25.01 22.13
CA ARG A 140 29.36 24.58 20.93
C ARG A 140 27.86 24.43 21.17
N SER A 141 27.08 25.06 20.31
CA SER A 141 25.63 24.82 20.28
C SER A 141 25.36 23.59 19.49
N LEU A 142 24.64 22.65 20.09
CA LEU A 142 24.11 21.45 19.44
C LEU A 142 22.59 21.52 19.44
N TYR A 143 22.00 21.10 18.36
CA TYR A 143 20.57 20.92 18.24
C TYR A 143 20.26 19.44 18.38
N VAL A 144 19.39 19.10 19.31
CA VAL A 144 18.83 17.76 19.44
C VAL A 144 17.48 17.79 18.76
N VAL A 145 17.37 17.04 17.69
CA VAL A 145 16.14 16.92 16.88
C VAL A 145 15.52 15.57 17.15
N THR A 146 14.22 15.55 17.37
CA THR A 146 13.41 14.34 17.50
C THR A 146 12.36 14.35 16.41
N LEU A 147 12.43 13.38 15.49
CA LEU A 147 11.40 13.14 14.47
C LEU A 147 10.51 12.01 14.97
N THR A 148 9.23 12.25 15.12
CA THR A 148 8.27 11.18 15.36
C THR A 148 7.81 10.65 14.02
N THR A 149 8.12 9.39 13.73
CA THR A 149 7.76 8.72 12.48
C THR A 149 6.64 7.73 12.72
N ARG A 150 5.67 7.72 11.81
CA ARG A 150 4.63 6.70 11.75
C ARG A 150 5.12 5.59 10.83
N GLN A 151 5.26 4.40 11.39
CA GLN A 151 5.52 3.20 10.59
C GLN A 151 4.26 2.83 9.78
N PRO A 152 4.39 2.11 8.67
CA PRO A 152 3.26 1.67 7.86
C PRO A 152 2.20 0.87 8.63
N GLY A 153 2.56 0.18 9.71
CA GLY A 153 1.63 -0.48 10.64
C GLY A 153 0.95 0.45 11.65
N GLY A 154 1.11 1.79 11.52
CA GLY A 154 0.53 2.78 12.42
C GLY A 154 1.34 3.03 13.71
N GLU A 155 2.41 2.28 13.96
CA GLU A 155 3.26 2.44 15.13
C GLU A 155 4.07 3.73 15.05
N LEU A 156 4.10 4.50 16.15
CA LEU A 156 4.90 5.72 16.26
C LEU A 156 6.28 5.42 16.82
N THR A 157 7.33 5.74 16.06
CA THR A 157 8.72 5.52 16.48
C THR A 157 9.47 6.85 16.50
N PRO A 158 10.09 7.26 17.63
CA PRO A 158 10.91 8.45 17.68
C PRO A 158 12.32 8.21 17.14
N LEU A 159 12.75 9.00 16.16
CA LEU A 159 14.12 9.10 15.69
C LEU A 159 14.78 10.34 16.29
N LYS A 160 15.81 10.14 17.12
CA LYS A 160 16.51 11.24 17.81
C LYS A 160 17.95 11.33 17.36
N PHE A 161 18.39 12.53 16.97
CA PHE A 161 19.76 12.81 16.59
C PHE A 161 20.21 14.20 17.06
N SER A 162 21.53 14.41 17.13
CA SER A 162 22.12 15.71 17.42
C SER A 162 22.87 16.22 16.20
N ALA A 163 22.77 17.53 15.93
CA ALA A 163 23.43 18.17 14.81
C ALA A 163 24.01 19.55 15.21
N THR A 164 25.10 19.94 14.56
CA THR A 164 25.61 21.32 14.63
C THR A 164 24.74 22.23 13.74
N THR A 165 24.94 23.54 13.85
CA THR A 165 24.22 24.51 13.00
C THR A 165 24.54 24.30 11.53
N GLU A 166 25.80 23.96 11.19
CA GLU A 166 26.21 23.70 9.81
C GLU A 166 25.55 22.46 9.25
N GLN A 167 25.52 21.36 10.05
CA GLN A 167 24.88 20.10 9.65
C GLN A 167 23.36 20.28 9.45
N LEU A 168 22.73 21.07 10.33
CA LEU A 168 21.31 21.36 10.18
C LEU A 168 21.02 22.20 8.92
N SER A 169 21.89 23.17 8.63
CA SER A 169 21.78 24.01 7.44
C SER A 169 21.93 23.18 6.15
N SER A 170 22.89 22.24 6.12
CA SER A 170 23.06 21.30 5.00
C SER A 170 21.83 20.41 4.83
N LEU A 171 21.31 19.83 5.91
CA LEU A 171 20.10 19.01 5.86
C LEU A 171 18.90 19.78 5.31
N VAL A 172 18.70 21.03 5.77
CA VAL A 172 17.61 21.88 5.26
C VAL A 172 17.79 22.19 3.77
N ALA A 173 19.04 22.42 3.32
CA ALA A 173 19.31 22.66 1.90
C ALA A 173 18.97 21.43 1.03
N GLU A 174 19.39 20.24 1.47
CA GLU A 174 19.08 18.97 0.79
C GLU A 174 17.58 18.69 0.73
N LEU A 175 16.87 18.88 1.85
CA LEU A 175 15.41 18.70 1.89
C LEU A 175 14.69 19.67 0.95
N LYS A 176 15.11 20.96 0.92
CA LYS A 176 14.54 21.94 -0.04
C LYS A 176 14.80 21.56 -1.49
N GLN A 177 15.97 21.00 -1.78
CA GLN A 177 16.28 20.51 -3.12
C GLN A 177 15.39 19.29 -3.49
N ALA A 178 15.21 18.35 -2.58
CA ALA A 178 14.35 17.20 -2.78
C ALA A 178 12.89 17.61 -3.05
N VAL A 179 12.35 18.56 -2.27
CA VAL A 179 10.99 19.08 -2.48
C VAL A 179 10.84 19.68 -3.88
N ARG A 180 11.80 20.50 -4.32
CA ARG A 180 11.77 21.07 -5.69
C ARG A 180 11.81 20.02 -6.79
N GLN A 181 12.57 18.94 -6.57
CA GLN A 181 12.61 17.84 -7.55
C GLN A 181 11.26 17.10 -7.64
N VAL A 182 10.59 16.90 -6.50
CA VAL A 182 9.24 16.30 -6.50
C VAL A 182 8.22 17.20 -7.16
N GLU A 183 8.24 18.52 -6.90
CA GLU A 183 7.36 19.50 -7.55
C GLU A 183 7.46 19.46 -9.06
N VAL A 184 8.70 19.40 -9.61
CA VAL A 184 8.93 19.29 -11.07
C VAL A 184 8.43 17.97 -11.66
N LEU A 185 8.40 16.89 -10.87
CA LEU A 185 7.92 15.58 -11.35
C LEU A 185 6.38 15.46 -11.30
N CYS A 186 5.71 16.35 -10.56
CA CYS A 186 4.25 16.37 -10.42
C CYS A 186 3.55 17.36 -11.39
N GLU A 187 4.32 18.18 -12.14
CA GLU A 187 3.83 19.02 -13.24
C GLU A 187 3.85 18.24 -14.58
#